data_ed8fda4df4ea0d4664be1436f99e7aeb
#
_entry.id   ed8fda4df4ea0d4664be1436f99e7aeb
#
_cell.length_a   1.000
_cell.length_b   1.000
_cell.length_c   1.000
_cell.angle_alpha   90.00
_cell.angle_beta   90.00
_cell.angle_gamma   90.00
#
_symmetry.space_group_name_H-M   'P 1'
#
loop_
_entity.id
_entity.type
_entity.pdbx_description
1 polymer ?
#
loop_
_entity_poly.entity_id
_entity_poly.type
_entity_poly.pdbx_seq_one_letter_code
_entity_poly.pdbx_strand_id
1 'polypeptide(L)' 'MHDGGVKKCCICGREFVGWGNNPDPITGENGDLFPEDARCCDDCNSMFVIPARLAELYKGEG' A
#
# COMPACT_ATOMS: atom_id res chain seq x y z
N MET A 1 11.46 -17.39 -16.51
CA MET A 1 11.33 -17.11 -15.98
C MET A 1 10.54 -16.31 -15.43
N HIS A 2 10.29 -16.12 -14.68
CA HIS A 2 9.48 -15.30 -14.17
C HIS A 2 10.10 -14.12 -13.80
N ASP A 3 9.44 -13.17 -13.52
CA ASP A 3 9.92 -11.89 -13.28
C ASP A 3 10.62 -11.80 -12.01
N GLY A 4 10.88 -12.82 -11.38
CA GLY A 4 11.63 -12.81 -10.19
C GLY A 4 10.98 -12.10 -9.03
N GLY A 5 9.77 -11.82 -9.14
CA GLY A 5 9.07 -11.21 -8.05
C GLY A 5 9.21 -9.72 -7.90
N VAL A 6 9.72 -9.06 -8.90
CA VAL A 6 9.82 -7.60 -8.86
C VAL A 6 8.42 -7.00 -9.04
N LYS A 7 8.05 -6.09 -8.18
CA LYS A 7 6.76 -5.43 -8.23
C LYS A 7 6.95 -3.93 -8.18
N LYS A 8 5.93 -3.21 -8.55
CA LYS A 8 5.97 -1.77 -8.50
C LYS A 8 5.04 -1.27 -7.42
N CYS A 9 5.52 -0.38 -6.60
CA CYS A 9 4.71 0.20 -5.53
C CYS A 9 3.53 0.95 -6.14
N CYS A 10 2.33 0.68 -5.63
CA CYS A 10 1.15 1.34 -6.14
C CYS A 10 1.03 2.77 -5.64
N ILE A 11 1.85 3.17 -4.69
CA ILE A 11 1.78 4.52 -4.12
C ILE A 11 2.87 5.41 -4.70
N CYS A 12 4.13 5.01 -4.57
CA CYS A 12 5.22 5.85 -5.05
C CYS A 12 5.79 5.44 -6.40
N GLY A 13 5.41 4.29 -6.89
CA GLY A 13 5.88 3.83 -8.19
C GLY A 13 7.25 3.21 -8.21
N ARG A 14 7.89 3.08 -7.05
CA ARG A 14 9.23 2.52 -6.97
C ARG A 14 9.16 0.99 -7.06
N GLU A 15 10.14 0.39 -7.68
CA GLU A 15 10.19 -1.05 -7.78
C GLU A 15 10.72 -1.66 -6.49
N PHE A 16 10.21 -2.81 -6.13
CA PHE A 16 10.68 -3.52 -4.95
C PHE A 16 10.55 -5.01 -5.20
N VAL A 17 11.23 -5.77 -4.37
CA VAL A 17 11.24 -7.23 -4.49
C VAL A 17 10.49 -7.83 -3.31
N GLY A 18 9.78 -8.89 -3.54
CA GLY A 18 9.08 -9.59 -2.48
C GLY A 18 7.58 -9.45 -2.61
N TRP A 19 6.87 -9.83 -1.56
CA TRP A 19 5.42 -9.82 -1.57
C TRP A 19 4.82 -8.43 -1.54
N GLY A 20 5.53 -7.51 -0.93
CA GLY A 20 5.00 -6.17 -0.75
C GLY A 20 4.00 -6.11 0.37
N ASN A 21 3.31 -5.00 0.48
CA ASN A 21 2.36 -4.76 1.56
C ASN A 21 1.02 -4.33 1.02
N ASN A 22 -0.02 -4.67 1.73
CA ASN A 22 -1.38 -4.29 1.35
C ASN A 22 -1.53 -2.79 1.54
N PRO A 23 -1.90 -2.03 0.52
CA PRO A 23 -1.99 -0.57 0.64
C PRO A 23 -3.25 -0.04 1.33
N ASP A 24 -4.20 -0.92 1.62
CA ASP A 24 -5.44 -0.51 2.27
C ASP A 24 -5.16 0.15 3.61
N PRO A 25 -5.79 1.25 4.00
CA PRO A 25 -6.93 1.90 3.34
C PRO A 25 -6.54 3.05 2.42
N ILE A 26 -5.32 3.10 1.96
CA ILE A 26 -4.90 4.16 1.06
C ILE A 26 -5.62 4.01 -0.28
N THR A 27 -6.02 5.11 -0.87
CA THR A 27 -6.71 5.06 -2.15
C THR A 27 -5.87 5.75 -3.21
N GLY A 28 -6.20 5.49 -4.46
CA GLY A 28 -5.52 6.12 -5.58
C GLY A 28 -5.96 7.56 -5.77
N GLU A 29 -5.47 8.19 -6.81
CA GLU A 29 -5.77 9.57 -7.08
C GLU A 29 -7.25 9.83 -7.27
N ASN A 30 -7.98 8.86 -7.76
CA ASN A 30 -9.39 9.03 -8.00
C ASN A 30 -10.23 8.77 -6.76
N GLY A 31 -9.61 8.38 -5.68
CA GLY A 31 -10.35 8.06 -4.47
C GLY A 31 -10.82 6.63 -4.40
N ASP A 32 -10.49 5.83 -5.40
CA ASP A 32 -10.89 4.43 -5.42
C ASP A 32 -9.82 3.57 -4.79
N LEU A 33 -10.23 2.47 -4.20
CA LEU A 33 -9.27 1.55 -3.63
C LEU A 33 -8.42 0.94 -4.74
N PHE A 34 -7.19 0.60 -4.41
CA PHE A 34 -6.31 -0.06 -5.36
C PHE A 34 -6.82 -1.47 -5.64
N PRO A 35 -6.44 -2.07 -6.77
CA PRO A 35 -6.84 -3.44 -7.10
C PRO A 35 -6.33 -4.39 -6.03
N GLU A 36 -6.96 -5.53 -5.90
CA GLU A 36 -6.60 -6.45 -4.85
C GLU A 36 -5.19 -7.00 -4.99
N ASP A 37 -4.61 -6.98 -6.17
CA ASP A 37 -3.25 -7.46 -6.34
C ASP A 37 -2.23 -6.32 -6.21
N ALA A 38 -2.66 -5.10 -5.93
CA ALA A 38 -1.74 -3.99 -5.76
C ALA A 38 -0.97 -4.16 -4.46
N ARG A 39 0.28 -3.73 -4.48
CA ARG A 39 1.13 -3.80 -3.29
C ARG A 39 1.97 -2.55 -3.21
N CYS A 40 2.36 -2.17 -2.02
CA CYS A 40 3.22 -1.01 -1.83
C CYS A 40 4.53 -1.45 -1.20
N CYS A 41 5.54 -0.62 -1.32
CA CYS A 41 6.85 -0.94 -0.75
C CYS A 41 6.81 -0.72 0.76
N ASP A 42 7.83 -1.21 1.43
CA ASP A 42 7.91 -1.09 2.89
C ASP A 42 7.90 0.36 3.34
N ASP A 43 8.56 1.23 2.61
CA ASP A 43 8.60 2.64 2.96
C ASP A 43 7.22 3.25 2.96
N CYS A 44 6.46 3.01 1.90
CA CYS A 44 5.12 3.55 1.83
C CYS A 44 4.22 2.90 2.86
N ASN A 45 4.42 1.63 3.12
CA ASN A 45 3.65 0.95 4.15
C ASN A 45 3.87 1.63 5.50
N SER A 46 5.11 1.92 5.85
CA SER A 46 5.42 2.57 7.09
C SER A 46 4.98 4.02 7.14
N MET A 47 5.13 4.73 6.05
CA MET A 47 4.86 6.16 6.05
C MET A 47 3.43 6.54 5.80
N PHE A 48 2.70 5.71 5.10
CA PHE A 48 1.33 6.05 4.72
C PHE A 48 0.30 5.06 5.23
N VAL A 49 0.53 3.78 5.00
CA VAL A 49 -0.48 2.78 5.31
C VAL A 49 -0.67 2.61 6.81
N ILE A 50 0.41 2.46 7.54
CA ILE A 50 0.30 2.26 8.97
C ILE A 50 -0.31 3.47 9.67
N PRO A 51 0.12 4.70 9.38
CA PRO A 51 -0.54 5.85 9.98
C PRO A 51 -2.02 5.94 9.63
N ALA A 52 -2.38 5.58 8.40
CA ALA A 52 -3.76 5.61 7.99
C ALA A 52 -4.59 4.60 8.77
N ARG A 53 -4.04 3.43 9.01
CA ARG A 53 -4.75 2.42 9.78
C ARG A 53 -4.93 2.83 11.22
N LEU A 54 -3.93 3.48 11.78
CA LEU A 54 -4.05 3.98 13.14
C LEU A 54 -5.12 5.06 13.23
N ALA A 55 -5.17 5.92 12.24
CA ALA A 55 -6.19 6.96 12.23
C ALA A 55 -7.58 6.35 12.15
N GLU A 56 -7.73 5.26 11.42
CA GLU A 56 -9.00 4.59 11.31
C GLU A 56 -9.43 4.02 12.66
N LEU A 57 -8.49 3.49 13.41
CA LEU A 57 -8.80 2.96 14.72
C LEU A 57 -9.26 4.05 15.66
N TYR A 58 -8.57 5.18 15.68
CA TYR A 58 -8.97 6.26 16.54
C TYR A 58 -10.30 6.84 16.14
N LYS A 59 -10.55 6.91 14.85
CA LYS A 59 -11.78 7.42 14.39
C LYS A 59 -12.93 6.56 14.81
N GLY A 60 -12.72 5.27 14.82
CA GLY A 60 -13.74 4.33 15.20
C GLY A 60 -14.15 4.45 16.64
N GLU A 61 -13.27 5.04 17.44
CA GLU A 61 -13.57 5.19 18.80
C GLU A 61 -14.56 6.19 19.07
N GLY A 62 -14.60 7.16 18.35
CA GLY A 62 -15.44 8.20 18.64
C GLY A 62 -16.35 8.68 18.16
#